data_f1d13e5c6cb02ba5e8adec636c342c6b
#
_entry.id   f1d13e5c6cb02ba5e8adec636c342c6b
#
_cell.length_a   1.000
_cell.length_b   1.000
_cell.length_c   1.000
_cell.angle_alpha   90.00
_cell.angle_beta   90.00
_cell.angle_gamma   90.00
#
_symmetry.space_group_name_H-M   'P 1'
#
loop_
_entity.id
_entity.type
_entity.pdbx_description
1 polymer ?
#
loop_
_entity_poly.entity_id
_entity_poly.type
_entity_poly.pdbx_seq_one_letter_code
_entity_poly.pdbx_strand_id
1 'polypeptide(L)'
;MAIKTTNLYDREDYKLKLKQIESLLRQAKDVESQLQRAEKKIDGKYDYSSHGLLRGNFFGNFLRGNKVSAVNNNVDRAQQALLDFHADLLLFDERLANKISLPSKMSEFSSANGKASDIAIRTNMRLKEFDLTKSKRTIQTIIRRLESERKKAAYEISKERELAEYKKDKNKGSLKK
;
A
#
# COMPACT_ATOMS: atom_id res chain seq x y z
N MET A 1 36.14 23.85 18.52
CA MET A 1 34.95 23.01 18.17
C MET A 1 33.83 23.93 17.70
N ALA A 2 33.54 23.94 16.41
CA ALA A 2 32.50 24.79 15.84
C ALA A 2 31.13 24.17 16.19
N ILE A 3 30.37 24.87 17.02
CA ILE A 3 28.96 24.52 17.32
C ILE A 3 28.18 24.85 16.05
N LYS A 4 27.79 23.81 15.28
CA LYS A 4 26.82 23.99 14.20
C LYS A 4 25.54 24.55 14.82
N THR A 5 25.28 25.83 14.53
CA THR A 5 23.97 26.44 14.80
C THR A 5 22.94 25.66 13.96
N THR A 6 22.23 24.74 14.57
CA THR A 6 21.07 24.05 13.96
C THR A 6 20.02 25.12 13.70
N ASN A 7 19.81 25.46 12.44
CA ASN A 7 18.89 26.51 12.03
C ASN A 7 17.45 26.14 12.43
N LEU A 8 16.66 27.14 12.82
CA LEU A 8 15.20 27.01 13.04
C LEU A 8 14.48 26.40 11.82
N TYR A 9 15.04 26.59 10.62
CA TYR A 9 14.57 25.99 9.37
C TYR A 9 14.61 24.45 9.39
N ASP A 10 15.64 23.82 9.96
CA ASP A 10 15.76 22.36 10.02
C ASP A 10 14.61 21.71 10.83
N ARG A 11 14.12 22.39 11.86
CA ARG A 11 13.06 21.88 12.74
C ARG A 11 11.69 21.88 12.09
N GLU A 12 11.36 22.88 11.31
CA GLU A 12 10.11 22.93 10.53
C GLU A 12 10.12 21.87 9.43
N ASP A 13 11.28 21.66 8.81
CA ASP A 13 11.47 20.64 7.78
C ASP A 13 11.25 19.22 8.34
N TYR A 14 11.79 18.89 9.52
CA TYR A 14 11.55 17.58 10.13
C TYR A 14 10.10 17.36 10.55
N LYS A 15 9.41 18.38 11.03
CA LYS A 15 7.97 18.28 11.36
C LYS A 15 7.12 18.11 10.11
N LEU A 16 7.44 18.84 9.03
CA LEU A 16 6.75 18.73 7.76
C LEU A 16 6.98 17.34 7.18
N LYS A 17 8.23 16.87 7.17
CA LYS A 17 8.58 15.51 6.74
C LYS A 17 7.85 14.44 7.54
N LEU A 18 7.75 14.60 8.87
CA LEU A 18 7.01 13.66 9.71
C LEU A 18 5.53 13.59 9.33
N LYS A 19 4.87 14.73 9.09
CA LYS A 19 3.48 14.79 8.63
C LYS A 19 3.29 14.10 7.28
N GLN A 20 4.21 14.32 6.33
CA GLN A 20 4.18 13.65 5.03
C GLN A 20 4.30 12.13 5.19
N ILE A 21 5.25 11.65 5.98
CA ILE A 21 5.44 10.21 6.25
C ILE A 21 4.19 9.60 6.90
N GLU A 22 3.56 10.30 7.84
CA GLU A 22 2.32 9.82 8.49
C GLU A 22 1.14 9.75 7.52
N SER A 23 1.04 10.69 6.58
CA SER A 23 0.05 10.65 5.51
C SER A 23 0.29 9.44 4.59
N LEU A 24 1.52 9.26 4.12
CA LEU A 24 1.91 8.13 3.28
C LEU A 24 1.72 6.79 3.97
N LEU A 25 1.98 6.69 5.27
CA LEU A 25 1.71 5.47 6.05
C LEU A 25 0.22 5.12 6.12
N ARG A 26 -0.65 6.12 6.26
CA ARG A 26 -2.11 5.90 6.24
C ARG A 26 -2.57 5.40 4.88
N GLN A 27 -2.12 6.03 3.81
CA GLN A 27 -2.43 5.61 2.44
C GLN A 27 -1.90 4.19 2.15
N ALA A 28 -0.65 3.89 2.51
CA ALA A 28 -0.05 2.57 2.32
C ALA A 28 -0.84 1.46 3.03
N LYS A 29 -1.35 1.72 4.24
CA LYS A 29 -2.20 0.78 4.99
C LYS A 29 -3.58 0.61 4.35
N ASP A 30 -4.13 1.68 3.78
CA ASP A 30 -5.38 1.56 3.01
C ASP A 30 -5.17 0.73 1.75
N VAL A 31 -4.11 0.99 0.99
CA VAL A 31 -3.72 0.16 -0.17
C VAL A 31 -3.56 -1.31 0.22
N GLU A 32 -2.85 -1.61 1.31
CA GLU A 32 -2.70 -2.98 1.82
C GLU A 32 -4.07 -3.62 2.09
N SER A 33 -4.98 -2.88 2.71
CA SER A 33 -6.36 -3.33 2.99
C SER A 33 -7.15 -3.62 1.71
N GLN A 34 -7.04 -2.76 0.69
CA GLN A 34 -7.71 -2.96 -0.60
C GLN A 34 -7.16 -4.21 -1.32
N LEU A 35 -5.83 -4.37 -1.34
CA LEU A 35 -5.18 -5.56 -1.91
C LEU A 35 -5.63 -6.84 -1.18
N GLN A 36 -5.71 -6.81 0.14
CA GLN A 36 -6.16 -7.95 0.94
C GLN A 36 -7.65 -8.28 0.69
N ARG A 37 -8.51 -7.28 0.48
CA ARG A 37 -9.91 -7.48 0.10
C ARG A 37 -10.02 -8.13 -1.26
N ALA A 38 -9.22 -7.67 -2.24
CA ALA A 38 -9.18 -8.26 -3.58
C ALA A 38 -8.69 -9.73 -3.53
N GLU A 39 -7.62 -10.01 -2.77
CA GLU A 39 -7.07 -11.35 -2.55
C GLU A 39 -8.12 -12.30 -1.94
N LYS A 40 -8.80 -11.89 -0.86
CA LYS A 40 -9.88 -12.69 -0.23
C LYS A 40 -11.06 -12.96 -1.17
N LYS A 41 -11.35 -12.05 -2.09
CA LYS A 41 -12.43 -12.27 -3.08
C LYS A 41 -12.04 -13.30 -4.12
N ILE A 42 -10.77 -13.50 -4.39
CA ILE A 42 -10.28 -14.58 -5.24
C ILE A 42 -10.27 -15.89 -4.46
N ASP A 43 -9.65 -15.92 -3.30
CA ASP A 43 -9.42 -17.10 -2.47
C ASP A 43 -10.71 -17.82 -2.09
N GLY A 44 -11.74 -17.10 -1.65
CA GLY A 44 -13.05 -17.67 -1.30
C GLY A 44 -13.83 -18.29 -2.47
N LYS A 45 -13.26 -18.37 -3.68
CA LYS A 45 -13.95 -18.84 -4.90
C LYS A 45 -13.32 -20.05 -5.56
N TYR A 46 -12.21 -20.56 -5.01
CA TYR A 46 -11.56 -21.78 -5.52
C TYR A 46 -12.30 -23.08 -5.21
N ASP A 47 -13.23 -23.06 -4.28
CA ASP A 47 -13.97 -24.25 -3.86
C ASP A 47 -15.11 -24.60 -4.82
N TYR A 48 -14.77 -24.68 -6.11
CA TYR A 48 -15.67 -25.12 -7.18
C TYR A 48 -15.76 -26.64 -7.29
N SER A 49 -15.00 -27.38 -6.49
CA SER A 49 -14.89 -28.83 -6.60
C SER A 49 -16.15 -29.57 -6.17
N SER A 50 -16.96 -28.97 -5.29
CA SER A 50 -18.08 -29.65 -4.65
C SER A 50 -19.45 -29.47 -5.35
N HIS A 51 -19.60 -28.51 -6.26
CA HIS A 51 -20.90 -28.20 -6.84
C HIS A 51 -20.91 -28.37 -8.36
N GLY A 52 -21.40 -29.53 -8.81
CA GLY A 52 -21.69 -29.86 -10.20
C GLY A 52 -22.67 -28.91 -10.92
N LEU A 53 -23.20 -27.93 -10.22
CA LEU A 53 -24.08 -26.86 -10.68
C LEU A 53 -23.45 -25.86 -11.67
N LEU A 54 -22.12 -25.85 -11.82
CA LEU A 54 -21.44 -24.91 -12.71
C LEU A 54 -21.04 -25.51 -14.06
N ARG A 55 -21.42 -26.78 -14.31
CA ARG A 55 -21.16 -27.43 -15.59
C ARG A 55 -22.27 -27.09 -16.60
N GLY A 56 -21.97 -26.10 -17.44
CA GLY A 56 -22.71 -25.96 -18.72
C GLY A 56 -24.10 -25.31 -18.69
N ASN A 57 -24.66 -24.96 -17.56
CA ASN A 57 -25.99 -24.37 -17.46
C ASN A 57 -25.93 -22.83 -17.51
N PHE A 58 -27.00 -22.22 -18.06
CA PHE A 58 -27.18 -20.76 -18.10
C PHE A 58 -26.92 -20.06 -16.76
N PHE A 59 -27.40 -20.65 -15.66
CA PHE A 59 -27.11 -20.15 -14.30
C PHE A 59 -25.64 -20.20 -13.92
N GLY A 60 -24.92 -21.23 -14.36
CA GLY A 60 -23.47 -21.32 -14.13
C GLY A 60 -22.70 -20.20 -14.82
N ASN A 61 -23.08 -19.84 -16.04
CA ASN A 61 -22.46 -18.73 -16.80
C ASN A 61 -22.77 -17.37 -16.17
N PHE A 62 -24.00 -17.15 -15.73
CA PHE A 62 -24.39 -15.93 -15.01
C PHE A 62 -23.65 -15.77 -13.68
N LEU A 63 -23.54 -16.83 -12.89
CA LEU A 63 -22.76 -16.80 -11.63
C LEU A 63 -21.27 -16.59 -11.88
N ARG A 64 -20.70 -17.12 -12.97
CA ARG A 64 -19.30 -16.88 -13.36
C ARG A 64 -19.07 -15.42 -13.73
N GLY A 65 -19.93 -14.83 -14.55
CA GLY A 65 -19.84 -13.42 -14.94
C GLY A 65 -19.87 -12.49 -13.74
N ASN A 66 -20.81 -12.70 -12.82
CA ASN A 66 -20.92 -11.92 -11.58
C ASN A 66 -19.68 -12.07 -10.68
N LYS A 67 -19.06 -13.26 -10.64
CA LYS A 67 -17.86 -13.51 -9.85
C LYS A 67 -16.63 -12.82 -10.43
N VAL A 68 -16.46 -12.87 -11.76
CA VAL A 68 -15.37 -12.15 -12.44
C VAL A 68 -15.51 -10.64 -12.26
N SER A 69 -16.73 -10.11 -12.44
CA SER A 69 -17.04 -8.70 -12.21
C SER A 69 -16.73 -8.27 -10.76
N ALA A 70 -17.13 -9.08 -9.77
CA ALA A 70 -16.85 -8.79 -8.36
C ALA A 70 -15.34 -8.82 -8.03
N VAL A 71 -14.56 -9.69 -8.69
CA VAL A 71 -13.09 -9.70 -8.57
C VAL A 71 -12.52 -8.45 -9.21
N ASN A 72 -12.91 -8.12 -10.45
CA ASN A 72 -12.42 -6.96 -11.18
C ASN A 72 -12.71 -5.66 -10.43
N ASN A 73 -13.91 -5.48 -9.87
CA ASN A 73 -14.26 -4.30 -9.08
C ASN A 73 -13.36 -4.12 -7.84
N ASN A 74 -12.94 -5.21 -7.21
CA ASN A 74 -11.99 -5.11 -6.09
C ASN A 74 -10.56 -4.85 -6.57
N VAL A 75 -10.16 -5.43 -7.71
CA VAL A 75 -8.86 -5.14 -8.34
C VAL A 75 -8.81 -3.68 -8.78
N ASP A 76 -9.88 -3.14 -9.37
CA ASP A 76 -9.97 -1.72 -9.78
C ASP A 76 -9.77 -0.77 -8.60
N ARG A 77 -10.44 -1.04 -7.47
CA ARG A 77 -10.26 -0.24 -6.25
C ARG A 77 -8.82 -0.31 -5.73
N ALA A 78 -8.24 -1.50 -5.74
CA ALA A 78 -6.84 -1.67 -5.33
C ALA A 78 -5.88 -0.95 -6.29
N GLN A 79 -6.14 -1.00 -7.61
CA GLN A 79 -5.35 -0.26 -8.60
C GLN A 79 -5.44 1.25 -8.41
N GLN A 80 -6.66 1.77 -8.20
CA GLN A 80 -6.83 3.21 -7.95
C GLN A 80 -6.09 3.65 -6.70
N ALA A 81 -6.26 2.93 -5.59
CA ALA A 81 -5.53 3.23 -4.36
C ALA A 81 -4.00 3.15 -4.52
N LEU A 82 -3.50 2.20 -5.32
CA LEU A 82 -2.08 2.09 -5.67
C LEU A 82 -1.59 3.26 -6.50
N LEU A 83 -2.39 3.73 -7.47
CA LEU A 83 -2.05 4.88 -8.32
C LEU A 83 -1.97 6.16 -7.49
N ASP A 84 -2.95 6.42 -6.64
CA ASP A 84 -2.99 7.61 -5.79
C ASP A 84 -1.79 7.60 -4.82
N PHE A 85 -1.54 6.45 -4.18
CA PHE A 85 -0.39 6.29 -3.30
C PHE A 85 0.95 6.41 -4.04
N HIS A 86 1.06 5.85 -5.25
CA HIS A 86 2.26 5.97 -6.08
C HIS A 86 2.58 7.42 -6.42
N ALA A 87 1.56 8.21 -6.78
CA ALA A 87 1.73 9.63 -7.09
C ALA A 87 2.29 10.42 -5.90
N ASP A 88 1.72 10.22 -4.70
CA ASP A 88 2.19 10.89 -3.49
C ASP A 88 3.58 10.39 -3.05
N LEU A 89 3.85 9.09 -3.22
CA LEU A 89 5.14 8.51 -2.88
C LEU A 89 6.25 8.97 -3.83
N LEU A 90 5.95 9.23 -5.10
CA LEU A 90 6.91 9.81 -6.07
C LEU A 90 7.47 11.14 -5.60
N LEU A 91 6.62 11.98 -5.00
CA LEU A 91 7.03 13.27 -4.45
C LEU A 91 7.93 13.15 -3.21
N PHE A 92 7.85 12.02 -2.52
CA PHE A 92 8.61 11.76 -1.30
C PHE A 92 9.89 10.94 -1.54
N ASP A 93 9.78 9.83 -2.27
CA ASP A 93 10.90 8.91 -2.59
C ASP A 93 10.59 8.15 -3.89
N GLU A 94 11.16 8.64 -5.00
CA GLU A 94 11.02 8.05 -6.33
C GLU A 94 11.47 6.58 -6.38
N ARG A 95 12.54 6.22 -5.65
CA ARG A 95 13.07 4.84 -5.64
C ARG A 95 12.09 3.85 -4.99
N LEU A 96 11.34 4.32 -3.98
CA LEU A 96 10.28 3.51 -3.38
C LEU A 96 9.07 3.42 -4.29
N ALA A 97 8.67 4.52 -4.92
CA ALA A 97 7.52 4.56 -5.84
C ALA A 97 7.72 3.62 -7.02
N ASN A 98 8.90 3.61 -7.63
CA ASN A 98 9.24 2.76 -8.78
C ASN A 98 9.23 1.24 -8.47
N LYS A 99 9.07 0.82 -7.21
CA LYS A 99 8.86 -0.59 -6.84
C LYS A 99 7.41 -1.02 -6.95
N ILE A 100 6.47 -0.10 -7.03
CA ILE A 100 5.05 -0.39 -7.10
C ILE A 100 4.72 -0.89 -8.51
N SER A 101 4.13 -2.08 -8.58
CA SER A 101 3.56 -2.64 -9.80
C SER A 101 2.05 -2.78 -9.65
N LEU A 102 1.31 -2.37 -10.67
CA LEU A 102 -0.14 -2.49 -10.67
C LEU A 102 -0.55 -3.93 -10.98
N PRO A 103 -1.46 -4.56 -10.20
CA PRO A 103 -2.02 -5.85 -10.55
C PRO A 103 -2.88 -5.71 -11.81
N SER A 104 -2.74 -6.64 -12.76
CA SER A 104 -3.52 -6.63 -13.99
C SER A 104 -4.97 -7.07 -13.75
N LYS A 105 -5.92 -6.59 -14.55
CA LYS A 105 -7.33 -7.04 -14.52
C LYS A 105 -7.48 -8.44 -15.14
N MET A 106 -8.52 -9.15 -14.74
CA MET A 106 -8.92 -10.39 -15.42
C MET A 106 -9.55 -10.03 -16.77
N SER A 107 -9.17 -10.75 -17.83
CA SER A 107 -9.89 -10.66 -19.10
C SER A 107 -11.32 -11.12 -18.91
N GLU A 108 -12.27 -10.41 -19.51
CA GLU A 108 -13.65 -10.86 -19.59
C GLU A 108 -13.72 -12.07 -20.52
N PHE A 109 -14.09 -13.21 -19.97
CA PHE A 109 -14.30 -14.40 -20.78
C PHE A 109 -15.72 -14.36 -21.35
N SER A 110 -15.82 -14.21 -22.65
CA SER A 110 -17.05 -14.52 -23.39
C SER A 110 -17.40 -16.00 -23.17
N SER A 111 -18.66 -16.28 -23.03
CA SER A 111 -19.30 -17.51 -22.58
C SER A 111 -19.10 -18.75 -23.48
N ALA A 112 -18.04 -18.84 -24.25
CA ALA A 112 -17.77 -19.94 -25.13
C ALA A 112 -17.22 -21.15 -24.38
N ASN A 113 -18.07 -22.15 -24.27
CA ASN A 113 -17.78 -23.57 -24.10
C ASN A 113 -17.02 -24.07 -22.84
N GLY A 114 -17.81 -24.44 -21.89
CA GLY A 114 -17.75 -25.55 -20.93
C GLY A 114 -16.45 -25.71 -20.11
N LYS A 115 -15.71 -26.74 -20.41
CA LYS A 115 -14.57 -27.21 -19.58
C LYS A 115 -13.28 -26.41 -19.78
N ALA A 116 -12.99 -26.00 -21.01
CA ALA A 116 -11.79 -25.21 -21.32
C ALA A 116 -11.85 -23.81 -20.68
N SER A 117 -13.03 -23.21 -20.58
CA SER A 117 -13.24 -21.92 -19.93
C SER A 117 -13.00 -21.98 -18.42
N ASP A 118 -13.36 -23.08 -17.74
CA ASP A 118 -13.16 -23.25 -16.30
C ASP A 118 -11.67 -23.35 -15.95
N ILE A 119 -10.89 -24.06 -16.75
CA ILE A 119 -9.43 -24.15 -16.58
C ILE A 119 -8.78 -22.79 -16.80
N ALA A 120 -9.19 -22.06 -17.85
CA ALA A 120 -8.68 -20.75 -18.16
C ALA A 120 -9.03 -19.74 -17.05
N ILE A 121 -10.27 -19.76 -16.52
CA ILE A 121 -10.69 -18.92 -15.41
C ILE A 121 -9.86 -19.21 -14.16
N ARG A 122 -9.67 -20.47 -13.80
CA ARG A 122 -8.85 -20.88 -12.64
C ARG A 122 -7.39 -20.45 -12.80
N THR A 123 -6.81 -20.64 -13.97
CA THR A 123 -5.43 -20.22 -14.26
C THR A 123 -5.29 -18.70 -14.12
N ASN A 124 -6.21 -17.94 -14.70
CA ASN A 124 -6.20 -16.49 -14.58
C ASN A 124 -6.42 -16.01 -13.13
N MET A 125 -7.30 -16.65 -12.37
CA MET A 125 -7.47 -16.33 -10.95
C MET A 125 -6.17 -16.55 -10.16
N ARG A 126 -5.47 -17.67 -10.39
CA ARG A 126 -4.17 -17.92 -9.73
C ARG A 126 -3.10 -16.89 -10.11
N LEU A 127 -3.04 -16.48 -11.38
CA LEU A 127 -2.12 -15.41 -11.81
C LEU A 127 -2.45 -14.08 -11.12
N LYS A 128 -3.73 -13.75 -10.98
CA LYS A 128 -4.15 -12.53 -10.26
C LYS A 128 -3.85 -12.58 -8.77
N GLU A 129 -4.08 -13.72 -8.14
CA GLU A 129 -3.70 -13.95 -6.74
C GLU A 129 -2.20 -13.72 -6.55
N PHE A 130 -1.38 -14.24 -7.46
CA PHE A 130 0.07 -14.02 -7.44
C PHE A 130 0.43 -12.53 -7.59
N ASP A 131 -0.19 -11.83 -8.55
CA ASP A 131 0.03 -10.39 -8.76
C ASP A 131 -0.37 -9.56 -7.55
N LEU A 132 -1.53 -9.84 -6.95
CA LEU A 132 -2.01 -9.17 -5.74
C LEU A 132 -1.10 -9.43 -4.55
N THR A 133 -0.67 -10.68 -4.36
CA THR A 133 0.25 -11.06 -3.30
C THR A 133 1.61 -10.38 -3.46
N LYS A 134 2.12 -10.29 -4.69
CA LYS A 134 3.36 -9.56 -5.01
C LYS A 134 3.23 -8.07 -4.67
N SER A 135 2.15 -7.43 -5.13
CA SER A 135 1.87 -6.02 -4.84
C SER A 135 1.74 -5.78 -3.34
N LYS A 136 1.03 -6.64 -2.62
CA LYS A 136 0.90 -6.56 -1.16
C LYS A 136 2.25 -6.63 -0.44
N ARG A 137 3.11 -7.58 -0.81
CA ARG A 137 4.48 -7.68 -0.23
C ARG A 137 5.31 -6.44 -0.51
N THR A 138 5.19 -5.85 -1.70
CA THR A 138 5.86 -4.58 -2.02
C THR A 138 5.38 -3.46 -1.10
N ILE A 139 4.06 -3.30 -0.94
CA ILE A 139 3.48 -2.29 -0.05
C ILE A 139 3.92 -2.50 1.40
N GLN A 140 3.94 -3.73 1.92
CA GLN A 140 4.45 -4.04 3.26
C GLN A 140 5.92 -3.63 3.43
N THR A 141 6.73 -3.83 2.40
CA THR A 141 8.14 -3.38 2.41
C THR A 141 8.24 -1.86 2.45
N ILE A 142 7.38 -1.15 1.71
CA ILE A 142 7.32 0.31 1.71
C ILE A 142 6.85 0.81 3.09
N ILE A 143 5.83 0.21 3.68
CA ILE A 143 5.36 0.54 5.04
C ILE A 143 6.51 0.45 6.05
N ARG A 144 7.26 -0.65 6.06
CA ARG A 144 8.42 -0.83 6.96
C ARG A 144 9.47 0.27 6.75
N ARG A 145 9.72 0.66 5.50
CA ARG A 145 10.67 1.74 5.20
C ARG A 145 10.16 3.08 5.71
N LEU A 146 8.91 3.43 5.46
CA LEU A 146 8.28 4.65 5.96
C LEU A 146 8.26 4.71 7.49
N GLU A 147 7.98 3.58 8.16
CA GLU A 147 8.06 3.49 9.64
C GLU A 147 9.47 3.75 10.17
N SER A 148 10.50 3.25 9.47
CA SER A 148 11.90 3.55 9.80
C SER A 148 12.20 5.04 9.64
N GLU A 149 11.79 5.66 8.54
CA GLU A 149 11.98 7.09 8.31
C GLU A 149 11.19 7.95 9.32
N ARG A 150 9.97 7.52 9.70
CA ARG A 150 9.19 8.15 10.78
C ARG A 150 9.95 8.18 12.10
N LYS A 151 10.52 7.03 12.49
CA LYS A 151 11.31 6.92 13.73
C LYS A 151 12.53 7.85 13.71
N LYS A 152 13.23 7.93 12.58
CA LYS A 152 14.38 8.84 12.42
C LYS A 152 13.95 10.29 12.55
N ALA A 153 12.90 10.72 11.85
CA ALA A 153 12.39 12.08 11.91
C ALA A 153 11.94 12.46 13.34
N ALA A 154 11.23 11.55 14.03
CA ALA A 154 10.83 11.76 15.41
C ALA A 154 12.02 11.88 16.37
N TYR A 155 13.07 11.07 16.17
CA TYR A 155 14.30 11.14 16.95
C TYR A 155 15.02 12.50 16.77
N GLU A 156 15.16 12.98 15.54
CA GLU A 156 15.79 14.28 15.29
C GLU A 156 14.99 15.43 15.93
N ILE A 157 13.65 15.37 15.89
CA ILE A 157 12.80 16.35 16.57
C ILE A 157 13.02 16.32 18.10
N SER A 158 13.12 15.14 18.72
CA SER A 158 13.36 15.04 20.18
C SER A 158 14.73 15.59 20.57
N LYS A 159 15.77 15.21 19.82
CA LYS A 159 17.14 15.70 20.02
C LYS A 159 17.24 17.23 19.93
N GLU A 160 16.53 17.83 18.97
CA GLU A 160 16.50 19.28 18.85
C GLU A 160 15.79 19.97 20.03
N ARG A 161 14.74 19.34 20.57
CA ARG A 161 14.06 19.85 21.77
C ARG A 161 15.00 19.86 22.98
N GLU A 162 15.68 18.76 23.24
CA GLU A 162 16.65 18.64 24.32
C GLU A 162 17.78 19.69 24.21
N LEU A 163 18.31 19.88 23.00
CA LEU A 163 19.32 20.92 22.75
C LEU A 163 18.79 22.34 22.97
N ALA A 164 17.53 22.60 22.62
CA ALA A 164 16.91 23.91 22.83
C ALA A 164 16.66 24.18 24.32
N GLU A 165 16.26 23.19 25.08
CA GLU A 165 16.09 23.27 26.54
C GLU A 165 17.42 23.50 27.25
N TYR A 166 18.46 22.75 26.92
CA TYR A 166 19.81 22.95 27.46
C TYR A 166 20.33 24.37 27.22
N LYS A 167 20.11 24.92 26.02
CA LYS A 167 20.53 26.32 25.70
C LYS A 167 19.75 27.35 26.52
N LYS A 168 18.44 27.13 26.77
CA LYS A 168 17.62 28.01 27.60
C LYS A 168 18.10 28.04 29.05
N ASP A 169 18.44 26.91 29.62
CA ASP A 169 18.91 26.80 31.00
C ASP A 169 20.27 27.40 31.20
N LYS A 170 21.17 27.23 30.22
CA LYS A 170 22.48 27.87 30.24
C LYS A 170 22.37 29.39 30.18
N ASN A 171 21.50 29.95 29.37
CA ASN A 171 21.27 31.37 29.28
C ASN A 171 20.63 31.96 30.55
N LYS A 172 19.74 31.23 31.21
CA LYS A 172 19.17 31.65 32.51
C LYS A 172 20.21 31.67 33.64
N GLY A 173 21.16 30.75 33.62
CA GLY A 173 22.26 30.69 34.60
C GLY A 173 23.29 31.83 34.42
N SER A 174 23.44 32.33 33.19
CA SER A 174 24.39 33.44 32.87
C SER A 174 23.84 34.83 33.23
N LEU A 175 22.52 35.00 33.37
CA LEU A 175 21.89 36.27 33.73
C LEU A 175 21.73 36.47 35.26
N LYS A 176 22.16 35.51 36.08
CA LYS A 176 22.14 35.59 37.55
C LYS A 176 23.50 35.88 38.18
N LYS A 177 24.50 36.18 37.37
CA LYS A 177 25.81 36.70 37.83
C LYS A 177 25.98 38.17 37.40
#